data_7df935482df3e802b270394d4784a8a5
#
_entry.id   7df935482df3e802b270394d4784a8a5
#
_cell.length_a   1.000
_cell.length_b   1.000
_cell.length_c   1.000
_cell.angle_alpha   90.00
_cell.angle_beta   90.00
_cell.angle_gamma   90.00
#
_symmetry.space_group_name_H-M   'P 1'
#
loop_
_entity.id
_entity.type
_entity.pdbx_description
1 polymer ?
#
loop_
_entity_poly.entity_id
_entity_poly.type
_entity_poly.pdbx_seq_one_letter_code
_entity_poly.pdbx_strand_id
1 'polypeptide(L)'
;MRRVMVFIDFENFNIAVMSYYRSIGELYPRLDYNKVPQEIVKLIPGGNELVKTFLCAPKPDDFLAQDERRAGTYRWINGLKNQPYFTVIEGRHVARPVSGQTFSTMDISDPTTYYVEEKGTDINMGTHILAKGFLNAYDTAVIVSGDTDYMPVLDVLNTIGKIAVCVGVKGQNMVKLKTHSDDIIILDEKYFGRCLRPPHTSQD
;
A
#
# COMPACT_ATOMS: atom_id res chain seq x y z
N MET A 1 -19.89 7.91 15.63
CA MET A 1 -18.92 6.94 15.06
C MET A 1 -18.04 7.72 14.09
N ARG A 2 -16.71 7.60 14.16
CA ARG A 2 -15.79 8.31 13.27
C ARG A 2 -15.67 7.56 11.94
N ARG A 3 -15.78 8.28 10.84
CA ARG A 3 -15.61 7.72 9.49
C ARG A 3 -14.12 7.58 9.19
N VAL A 4 -13.68 6.39 8.87
CA VAL A 4 -12.28 6.06 8.60
C VAL A 4 -12.12 5.66 7.14
N MET A 5 -11.15 6.26 6.44
CA MET A 5 -10.66 5.77 5.15
C MET A 5 -9.23 5.27 5.31
N VAL A 6 -8.96 4.11 4.71
CA VAL A 6 -7.64 3.47 4.74
C VAL A 6 -6.99 3.59 3.37
N PHE A 7 -5.79 4.12 3.35
CA PHE A 7 -4.96 4.30 2.15
C PHE A 7 -3.72 3.44 2.31
N ILE A 8 -3.55 2.46 1.42
CA ILE A 8 -2.48 1.48 1.47
C ILE A 8 -1.53 1.73 0.30
N ASP A 9 -0.30 2.08 0.60
CA ASP A 9 0.82 2.04 -0.33
C ASP A 9 1.25 0.57 -0.49
N PHE A 10 0.88 -0.03 -1.60
CA PHE A 10 1.05 -1.47 -1.79
C PHE A 10 2.51 -1.91 -1.75
N GLU A 11 3.40 -1.19 -2.44
CA GLU A 11 4.80 -1.60 -2.51
C GLU A 11 5.51 -1.42 -1.18
N ASN A 12 5.37 -0.24 -0.55
CA ASN A 12 5.98 0.02 0.74
C ASN A 12 5.50 -0.99 1.80
N PHE A 13 4.18 -1.23 1.85
CA PHE A 13 3.59 -2.19 2.77
C PHE A 13 4.08 -3.62 2.49
N ASN A 14 4.06 -4.05 1.23
CA ASN A 14 4.46 -5.40 0.84
C ASN A 14 5.94 -5.67 1.13
N ILE A 15 6.83 -4.71 0.80
CA ILE A 15 8.26 -4.79 1.10
C ILE A 15 8.49 -4.88 2.61
N ALA A 16 7.77 -4.08 3.40
CA ALA A 16 7.89 -4.10 4.85
C ALA A 16 7.45 -5.44 5.47
N VAL A 17 6.32 -6.00 5.01
CA VAL A 17 5.85 -7.31 5.45
C VAL A 17 6.86 -8.40 5.07
N MET A 18 7.36 -8.38 3.83
CA MET A 18 8.40 -9.34 3.38
C MET A 18 9.67 -9.25 4.23
N SER A 19 10.14 -8.05 4.51
CA SER A 19 11.35 -7.81 5.31
C SER A 19 11.16 -8.31 6.74
N TYR A 20 9.99 -8.04 7.33
CA TYR A 20 9.65 -8.50 8.67
C TYR A 20 9.63 -10.03 8.76
N TYR A 21 8.88 -10.71 7.87
CA TYR A 21 8.79 -12.18 7.89
C TYR A 21 10.14 -12.85 7.61
N ARG A 22 10.94 -12.28 6.71
CA ARG A 22 12.34 -12.74 6.51
C ARG A 22 13.17 -12.61 7.78
N SER A 23 13.00 -11.52 8.54
CA SER A 23 13.78 -11.28 9.77
C SER A 23 13.47 -12.26 10.89
N ILE A 24 12.28 -12.86 10.89
CA ILE A 24 11.87 -13.88 11.88
C ILE A 24 11.98 -15.30 11.33
N GLY A 25 12.52 -15.50 10.12
CA GLY A 25 12.72 -16.82 9.50
C GLY A 25 11.45 -17.47 8.97
N GLU A 26 10.38 -16.71 8.78
CA GLU A 26 9.07 -17.19 8.34
C GLU A 26 8.80 -16.84 6.87
N LEU A 27 7.90 -17.61 6.24
CA LEU A 27 7.45 -17.35 4.88
C LEU A 27 6.47 -16.17 4.85
N TYR A 28 6.51 -15.41 3.75
CA TYR A 28 5.57 -14.33 3.49
C TYR A 28 4.11 -14.83 3.57
N PRO A 29 3.26 -14.21 4.39
CA PRO A 29 1.89 -14.67 4.59
C PRO A 29 1.01 -14.32 3.38
N ARG A 30 0.09 -15.20 3.04
CA ARG A 30 -0.96 -14.89 2.06
C ARG A 30 -2.03 -14.01 2.71
N LEU A 31 -1.91 -12.70 2.57
CA LEU A 31 -2.83 -11.75 3.17
C LEU A 31 -4.14 -11.61 2.38
N ASP A 32 -5.24 -11.50 3.11
CA ASP A 32 -6.54 -11.07 2.60
C ASP A 32 -6.64 -9.54 2.71
N TYR A 33 -6.48 -8.86 1.60
CA TYR A 33 -6.51 -7.40 1.55
C TYR A 33 -7.88 -6.79 1.85
N ASN A 34 -8.94 -7.59 1.95
CA ASN A 34 -10.22 -7.12 2.48
C ASN A 34 -10.20 -7.08 4.02
N LYS A 35 -9.52 -8.03 4.66
CA LYS A 35 -9.39 -8.07 6.12
C LYS A 35 -8.38 -7.06 6.66
N VAL A 36 -7.29 -6.81 5.92
CA VAL A 36 -6.22 -5.89 6.34
C VAL A 36 -6.79 -4.54 6.82
N PRO A 37 -7.56 -3.76 6.03
CA PRO A 37 -8.06 -2.48 6.50
C PRO A 37 -9.08 -2.61 7.64
N GLN A 38 -9.90 -3.66 7.65
CA GLN A 38 -10.87 -3.90 8.72
C GLN A 38 -10.19 -4.15 10.06
N GLU A 39 -9.13 -4.96 10.06
CA GLU A 39 -8.37 -5.26 11.28
C GLU A 39 -7.54 -4.06 11.75
N ILE A 40 -7.05 -3.20 10.84
CA ILE A 40 -6.39 -1.94 11.22
C ILE A 40 -7.37 -1.02 11.95
N VAL A 41 -8.58 -0.83 11.40
CA VAL A 41 -9.57 0.07 12.00
C VAL A 41 -9.98 -0.35 13.42
N LYS A 42 -9.95 -1.66 13.72
CA LYS A 42 -10.18 -2.17 15.08
C LYS A 42 -9.09 -1.80 16.10
N LEU A 43 -7.89 -1.47 15.63
CA LEU A 43 -6.77 -1.06 16.49
C LEU A 43 -6.86 0.43 16.88
N ILE A 44 -7.66 1.22 16.18
CA ILE A 44 -7.82 2.66 16.46
C ILE A 44 -8.80 2.82 17.64
N PRO A 45 -8.41 3.54 18.71
CA PRO A 45 -9.29 3.76 19.86
C PRO A 45 -10.59 4.48 19.49
N GLY A 46 -11.70 4.09 20.15
CA GLY A 46 -13.03 4.71 19.98
C GLY A 46 -13.92 3.97 18.98
N GLY A 47 -15.08 4.55 18.70
CA GLY A 47 -16.04 4.00 17.73
C GLY A 47 -15.71 4.43 16.32
N ASN A 48 -15.19 3.51 15.51
CA ASN A 48 -14.73 3.76 14.14
C ASN A 48 -15.51 2.91 13.13
N GLU A 49 -15.74 3.48 11.94
CA GLU A 49 -16.39 2.82 10.81
C GLU A 49 -15.48 2.94 9.58
N LEU A 50 -15.12 1.78 8.99
CA LEU A 50 -14.40 1.76 7.73
C LEU A 50 -15.35 2.14 6.60
N VAL A 51 -15.17 3.33 6.04
CA VAL A 51 -15.99 3.83 4.92
C VAL A 51 -15.49 3.28 3.59
N LYS A 52 -14.17 3.30 3.39
CA LYS A 52 -13.57 2.88 2.12
C LYS A 52 -12.07 2.60 2.26
N THR A 53 -11.61 1.66 1.44
CA THR A 53 -10.19 1.35 1.29
C THR A 53 -9.69 1.80 -0.08
N PHE A 54 -8.51 2.41 -0.10
CA PHE A 54 -7.75 2.75 -1.29
C PHE A 54 -6.43 1.99 -1.26
N LEU A 55 -6.15 1.25 -2.31
CA LEU A 55 -4.87 0.58 -2.52
C LEU A 55 -4.16 1.26 -3.68
N CYS A 56 -3.01 1.85 -3.41
CA CYS A 56 -2.19 2.49 -4.43
C CYS A 56 -1.12 1.50 -4.87
N ALA A 57 -1.08 1.19 -6.16
CA ALA A 57 -0.14 0.23 -6.71
C ALA A 57 0.26 0.61 -8.14
N PRO A 58 1.55 0.45 -8.50
CA PRO A 58 1.99 0.75 -9.84
C PRO A 58 1.54 -0.32 -10.84
N LYS A 59 1.04 0.13 -11.98
CA LYS A 59 0.75 -0.72 -13.14
C LYS A 59 2.04 -0.90 -13.95
N PRO A 60 2.44 -2.14 -14.31
CA PRO A 60 3.56 -2.37 -15.21
C PRO A 60 3.26 -1.80 -16.60
N ASP A 61 4.27 -1.22 -17.27
CA ASP A 61 4.20 -0.88 -18.68
C ASP A 61 4.18 -2.15 -19.57
N ASP A 62 4.01 -1.97 -20.88
CA ASP A 62 3.89 -3.09 -21.83
C ASP A 62 5.13 -3.98 -21.87
N PHE A 63 6.32 -3.42 -21.61
CA PHE A 63 7.55 -4.19 -21.54
C PHE A 63 7.58 -5.07 -20.29
N LEU A 64 7.34 -4.48 -19.11
CA LEU A 64 7.31 -5.19 -17.83
C LEU A 64 6.15 -6.19 -17.73
N ALA A 65 5.06 -5.95 -18.45
CA ALA A 65 3.91 -6.86 -18.49
C ALA A 65 4.20 -8.18 -19.25
N GLN A 66 5.33 -8.29 -19.96
CA GLN A 66 5.80 -9.55 -20.54
C GLN A 66 6.32 -10.53 -19.45
N ASP A 67 6.72 -10.03 -18.29
CA ASP A 67 6.98 -10.88 -17.11
C ASP A 67 5.65 -11.33 -16.51
N GLU A 68 5.33 -12.62 -16.67
CA GLU A 68 4.05 -13.21 -16.21
C GLU A 68 3.84 -13.06 -14.69
N ARG A 69 4.90 -13.03 -13.89
CA ARG A 69 4.81 -12.81 -12.44
C ARG A 69 4.31 -11.40 -12.14
N ARG A 70 4.89 -10.38 -12.81
CA ARG A 70 4.48 -8.97 -12.65
C ARG A 70 3.06 -8.76 -13.16
N ALA A 71 2.76 -9.27 -14.35
CA ALA A 71 1.44 -9.22 -14.94
C ALA A 71 0.39 -9.91 -14.06
N GLY A 72 0.72 -11.08 -13.52
CA GLY A 72 -0.15 -11.84 -12.61
C GLY A 72 -0.42 -11.10 -11.30
N THR A 73 0.62 -10.51 -10.70
CA THR A 73 0.47 -9.67 -9.50
C THR A 73 -0.45 -8.49 -9.77
N TYR A 74 -0.25 -7.79 -10.88
CA TYR A 74 -1.10 -6.65 -11.23
C TYR A 74 -2.55 -7.08 -11.53
N ARG A 75 -2.77 -8.17 -12.26
CA ARG A 75 -4.12 -8.72 -12.49
C ARG A 75 -4.83 -9.01 -11.17
N TRP A 76 -4.13 -9.60 -10.21
CA TRP A 76 -4.69 -9.86 -8.88
C TRP A 76 -5.02 -8.56 -8.15
N ILE A 77 -4.11 -7.56 -8.13
CA ILE A 77 -4.38 -6.23 -7.53
C ILE A 77 -5.60 -5.59 -8.19
N ASN A 78 -5.64 -5.58 -9.52
CA ASN A 78 -6.75 -5.00 -10.27
C ASN A 78 -8.08 -5.70 -9.97
N GLY A 79 -8.06 -7.00 -9.68
CA GLY A 79 -9.23 -7.76 -9.26
C GLY A 79 -9.83 -7.29 -7.93
N LEU A 80 -9.05 -6.63 -7.07
CA LEU A 80 -9.54 -6.05 -5.80
C LEU A 80 -10.56 -4.91 -6.03
N LYS A 81 -10.57 -4.29 -7.21
CA LYS A 81 -11.61 -3.30 -7.60
C LYS A 81 -13.03 -3.86 -7.55
N ASN A 82 -13.18 -5.18 -7.66
CA ASN A 82 -14.48 -5.85 -7.59
C ASN A 82 -14.99 -6.04 -6.15
N GLN A 83 -14.18 -5.71 -5.16
CA GLN A 83 -14.58 -5.79 -3.76
C GLN A 83 -15.40 -4.56 -3.36
N PRO A 84 -16.45 -4.72 -2.53
CA PRO A 84 -17.23 -3.60 -2.03
C PRO A 84 -16.35 -2.59 -1.28
N TYR A 85 -16.59 -1.31 -1.53
CA TYR A 85 -15.89 -0.21 -0.85
C TYR A 85 -14.36 -0.22 -1.00
N PHE A 86 -13.86 -0.86 -2.07
CA PHE A 86 -12.43 -0.96 -2.38
C PHE A 86 -12.12 -0.21 -3.69
N THR A 87 -11.06 0.58 -3.70
CA THR A 87 -10.59 1.30 -4.88
C THR A 87 -9.11 1.06 -5.06
N VAL A 88 -8.69 0.72 -6.28
CA VAL A 88 -7.28 0.67 -6.66
C VAL A 88 -6.93 1.96 -7.38
N ILE A 89 -5.92 2.66 -6.88
CA ILE A 89 -5.32 3.84 -7.49
C ILE A 89 -4.04 3.39 -8.20
N GLU A 90 -3.91 3.72 -9.47
CA GLU A 90 -2.79 3.26 -10.28
C GLU A 90 -1.69 4.33 -10.35
N GLY A 91 -0.46 3.95 -9.97
CA GLY A 91 0.77 4.54 -10.43
C GLY A 91 1.27 3.80 -11.68
N ARG A 92 2.54 3.94 -12.00
CA ARG A 92 3.16 3.25 -13.14
C ARG A 92 4.54 2.72 -12.79
N HIS A 93 4.82 1.48 -13.18
CA HIS A 93 6.16 0.96 -13.33
C HIS A 93 6.57 1.11 -14.79
N VAL A 94 7.70 1.75 -15.03
CA VAL A 94 8.25 2.01 -16.36
C VAL A 94 9.64 1.40 -16.43
N ALA A 95 9.87 0.53 -17.42
CA ALA A 95 11.20 0.03 -17.69
C ALA A 95 12.07 1.11 -18.34
N ARG A 96 13.32 1.22 -17.89
CA ARG A 96 14.31 2.13 -18.45
C ARG A 96 15.59 1.35 -18.76
N PRO A 97 16.20 1.59 -19.92
CA PRO A 97 17.49 0.97 -20.23
C PRO A 97 18.57 1.44 -19.25
N VAL A 98 19.45 0.55 -18.83
CA VAL A 98 20.64 0.92 -18.07
C VAL A 98 21.65 1.64 -18.97
N SER A 99 22.65 2.29 -18.36
CA SER A 99 23.69 3.01 -19.12
C SER A 99 24.37 2.10 -20.16
N GLY A 100 24.47 2.57 -21.40
CA GLY A 100 25.01 1.79 -22.51
C GLY A 100 24.01 0.91 -23.24
N GLN A 101 22.78 0.83 -22.78
CA GLN A 101 21.66 0.13 -23.43
C GLN A 101 20.67 1.13 -24.06
N THR A 102 19.82 0.62 -24.95
CA THR A 102 18.72 1.37 -25.58
C THR A 102 17.41 0.63 -25.34
N PHE A 103 16.28 1.26 -25.60
CA PHE A 103 14.97 0.59 -25.50
C PHE A 103 14.87 -0.66 -26.38
N SER A 104 15.56 -0.68 -27.53
CA SER A 104 15.57 -1.82 -28.46
C SER A 104 16.48 -2.98 -28.01
N THR A 105 17.37 -2.75 -27.05
CA THR A 105 18.30 -3.77 -26.53
C THR A 105 17.92 -4.26 -25.13
N MET A 106 16.83 -3.74 -24.55
CA MET A 106 16.30 -4.28 -23.30
C MET A 106 15.75 -5.69 -23.51
N ASP A 107 16.05 -6.60 -22.59
CA ASP A 107 15.55 -7.96 -22.56
C ASP A 107 14.84 -8.23 -21.22
N ILE A 108 13.57 -8.59 -21.29
CA ILE A 108 12.78 -8.88 -20.09
C ILE A 108 13.32 -10.06 -19.26
N SER A 109 14.03 -10.99 -19.93
CA SER A 109 14.67 -12.15 -19.28
C SER A 109 16.02 -11.81 -18.64
N ASP A 110 16.62 -10.67 -19.01
CA ASP A 110 17.90 -10.19 -18.46
C ASP A 110 17.71 -8.89 -17.67
N PRO A 111 17.55 -8.96 -16.34
CA PRO A 111 17.34 -7.78 -15.48
C PRO A 111 18.56 -6.85 -15.41
N THR A 112 19.70 -7.21 -16.02
CA THR A 112 20.87 -6.31 -16.10
C THR A 112 20.77 -5.30 -17.22
N THR A 113 19.81 -5.47 -18.16
CA THR A 113 19.62 -4.59 -19.32
C THR A 113 18.70 -3.41 -19.05
N TYR A 114 17.94 -3.44 -17.96
CA TYR A 114 16.98 -2.40 -17.60
C TYR A 114 16.86 -2.23 -16.07
N TYR A 115 16.30 -1.10 -15.67
CA TYR A 115 15.82 -0.89 -14.29
C TYR A 115 14.35 -0.45 -14.31
N VAL A 116 13.67 -0.62 -13.20
CA VAL A 116 12.26 -0.22 -13.06
C VAL A 116 12.20 1.10 -12.31
N GLU A 117 11.51 2.06 -12.91
CA GLU A 117 11.21 3.36 -12.32
C GLU A 117 9.74 3.40 -11.93
N GLU A 118 9.45 3.67 -10.66
CA GLU A 118 8.10 3.93 -10.20
C GLU A 118 7.73 5.39 -10.44
N LYS A 119 6.50 5.65 -10.89
CA LYS A 119 5.99 6.99 -11.17
C LYS A 119 4.57 7.17 -10.71
N GLY A 120 4.37 8.21 -9.93
CA GLY A 120 3.07 8.77 -9.63
C GLY A 120 2.26 8.05 -8.57
N THR A 121 2.73 6.96 -7.96
CA THR A 121 1.96 6.25 -6.93
C THR A 121 1.75 7.14 -5.71
N ASP A 122 2.81 7.71 -5.16
CA ASP A 122 2.76 8.55 -3.95
C ASP A 122 1.96 9.82 -4.16
N ILE A 123 2.21 10.52 -5.28
CA ILE A 123 1.50 11.74 -5.60
C ILE A 123 0.00 11.49 -5.83
N ASN A 124 -0.34 10.37 -6.48
CA ASN A 124 -1.74 9.98 -6.66
C ASN A 124 -2.39 9.66 -5.32
N MET A 125 -1.72 8.88 -4.46
CA MET A 125 -2.23 8.58 -3.13
C MET A 125 -2.41 9.84 -2.29
N GLY A 126 -1.38 10.69 -2.20
CA GLY A 126 -1.43 11.96 -1.47
C GLY A 126 -2.57 12.87 -1.96
N THR A 127 -2.73 12.98 -3.29
CA THR A 127 -3.83 13.75 -3.90
C THR A 127 -5.19 13.19 -3.49
N HIS A 128 -5.38 11.86 -3.52
CA HIS A 128 -6.64 11.24 -3.11
C HIS A 128 -6.93 11.43 -1.62
N ILE A 129 -5.91 11.33 -0.75
CA ILE A 129 -6.04 11.59 0.69
C ILE A 129 -6.55 13.02 0.90
N LEU A 130 -5.85 14.01 0.37
CA LEU A 130 -6.17 15.42 0.57
C LEU A 130 -7.52 15.81 -0.04
N ALA A 131 -7.79 15.41 -1.28
CA ALA A 131 -9.07 15.72 -1.93
C ALA A 131 -10.27 15.24 -1.12
N LYS A 132 -10.20 14.02 -0.56
CA LYS A 132 -11.28 13.47 0.28
C LYS A 132 -11.33 14.10 1.66
N GLY A 133 -10.19 14.53 2.21
CA GLY A 133 -10.12 15.32 3.44
C GLY A 133 -10.84 16.67 3.29
N PHE A 134 -10.53 17.41 2.24
CA PHE A 134 -11.19 18.70 1.92
C PHE A 134 -12.70 18.55 1.63
N LEU A 135 -13.10 17.45 0.99
CA LEU A 135 -14.52 17.14 0.75
C LEU A 135 -15.24 16.58 2.00
N ASN A 136 -14.56 16.54 3.15
CA ASN A 136 -15.10 15.99 4.40
C ASN A 136 -15.66 14.56 4.26
N ALA A 137 -15.03 13.73 3.42
CA ALA A 137 -15.47 12.36 3.17
C ALA A 137 -15.09 11.38 4.28
N TYR A 138 -14.18 11.76 5.18
CA TYR A 138 -13.76 10.99 6.37
C TYR A 138 -13.40 11.93 7.52
N ASP A 139 -13.30 11.38 8.72
CA ASP A 139 -12.84 12.05 9.92
C ASP A 139 -11.39 11.65 10.25
N THR A 140 -11.03 10.39 9.94
CA THR A 140 -9.69 9.83 10.14
C THR A 140 -9.14 9.25 8.84
N ALA A 141 -7.96 9.69 8.44
CA ALA A 141 -7.15 9.05 7.41
C ALA A 141 -6.18 8.05 8.04
N VAL A 142 -6.18 6.83 7.57
CA VAL A 142 -5.18 5.81 7.92
C VAL A 142 -4.25 5.64 6.73
N ILE A 143 -2.97 5.92 6.91
CA ILE A 143 -1.94 5.84 5.87
C ILE A 143 -1.05 4.64 6.19
N VAL A 144 -1.15 3.59 5.38
CA VAL A 144 -0.37 2.35 5.54
C VAL A 144 0.87 2.46 4.67
N SER A 145 1.87 3.15 5.17
CA SER A 145 3.19 3.35 4.57
C SER A 145 4.17 3.84 5.63
N GLY A 146 5.43 3.44 5.50
CA GLY A 146 6.56 4.01 6.28
C GLY A 146 7.31 5.11 5.52
N ASP A 147 6.80 5.55 4.37
CA ASP A 147 7.47 6.53 3.54
C ASP A 147 7.31 7.95 4.11
N THR A 148 8.43 8.64 4.23
CA THR A 148 8.46 10.02 4.72
C THR A 148 7.96 11.06 3.73
N ASP A 149 7.77 10.69 2.47
CA ASP A 149 7.22 11.58 1.44
C ASP A 149 5.75 11.94 1.71
N TYR A 150 5.09 11.20 2.61
CA TYR A 150 3.75 11.55 3.09
C TYR A 150 3.73 12.62 4.20
N MET A 151 4.87 13.05 4.77
CA MET A 151 4.88 14.10 5.81
C MET A 151 4.13 15.38 5.40
N PRO A 152 4.29 15.93 4.18
CA PRO A 152 3.52 17.11 3.76
C PRO A 152 2.00 16.86 3.72
N VAL A 153 1.59 15.63 3.40
CA VAL A 153 0.17 15.23 3.40
C VAL A 153 -0.38 15.25 4.83
N LEU A 154 0.39 14.72 5.78
CA LEU A 154 0.02 14.70 7.22
C LEU A 154 -0.13 16.12 7.77
N ASP A 155 0.79 17.02 7.44
CA ASP A 155 0.74 18.43 7.88
C ASP A 155 -0.51 19.14 7.35
N VAL A 156 -0.91 18.88 6.10
CA VAL A 156 -2.15 19.43 5.55
C VAL A 156 -3.37 18.83 6.24
N LEU A 157 -3.39 17.52 6.52
CA LEU A 157 -4.48 16.87 7.25
C LEU A 157 -4.69 17.50 8.64
N ASN A 158 -3.60 17.72 9.37
CA ASN A 158 -3.64 18.42 10.66
C ASN A 158 -4.21 19.84 10.52
N THR A 159 -3.78 20.57 9.47
CA THR A 159 -4.27 21.94 9.22
C THR A 159 -5.77 21.99 8.99
N ILE A 160 -6.35 21.00 8.30
CA ILE A 160 -7.79 20.93 8.01
C ILE A 160 -8.59 20.19 9.09
N GLY A 161 -7.96 19.85 10.23
CA GLY A 161 -8.62 19.25 11.38
C GLY A 161 -9.00 17.77 11.17
N LYS A 162 -8.28 17.03 10.33
CA LYS A 162 -8.45 15.59 10.17
C LYS A 162 -7.48 14.83 11.05
N ILE A 163 -7.94 13.70 11.59
CA ILE A 163 -7.06 12.78 12.32
C ILE A 163 -6.25 11.98 11.31
N ALA A 164 -4.93 11.94 11.51
CA ALA A 164 -3.99 11.21 10.67
C ALA A 164 -3.32 10.08 11.48
N VAL A 165 -3.55 8.83 11.10
CA VAL A 165 -2.94 7.65 11.70
C VAL A 165 -2.02 7.00 10.69
N CYS A 166 -0.73 6.88 11.01
CA CYS A 166 0.21 6.14 10.16
C CYS A 166 0.34 4.70 10.66
N VAL A 167 0.43 3.78 9.72
CA VAL A 167 0.55 2.35 10.01
C VAL A 167 1.80 1.80 9.36
N GLY A 168 2.68 1.24 10.17
CA GLY A 168 3.90 0.57 9.73
C GLY A 168 3.93 -0.89 10.15
N VAL A 169 4.92 -1.62 9.66
CA VAL A 169 5.20 -3.00 10.03
C VAL A 169 6.37 -3.04 10.99
N LYS A 170 6.37 -3.97 11.93
CA LYS A 170 7.45 -4.16 12.90
C LYS A 170 8.80 -4.27 12.20
N GLY A 171 9.74 -3.42 12.64
CA GLY A 171 11.05 -3.24 12.00
C GLY A 171 11.15 -2.05 11.05
N GLN A 172 10.04 -1.44 10.62
CA GLN A 172 10.10 -0.17 9.89
C GLN A 172 10.44 1.01 10.81
N ASN A 173 11.17 1.97 10.26
CA ASN A 173 11.46 3.21 10.97
C ASN A 173 10.31 4.22 10.76
N MET A 174 9.47 4.38 11.78
CA MET A 174 8.32 5.29 11.77
C MET A 174 8.57 6.60 12.55
N VAL A 175 9.79 6.83 13.02
CA VAL A 175 10.11 7.95 13.95
C VAL A 175 9.77 9.31 13.35
N LYS A 176 10.09 9.55 12.08
CA LYS A 176 9.80 10.83 11.41
C LYS A 176 8.29 11.03 11.23
N LEU A 177 7.56 9.99 10.82
CA LEU A 177 6.11 10.08 10.63
C LEU A 177 5.37 10.33 11.95
N LYS A 178 5.91 9.84 13.07
CA LYS A 178 5.31 10.04 14.40
C LYS A 178 5.20 11.51 14.80
N THR A 179 6.09 12.37 14.31
CA THR A 179 6.06 13.81 14.64
C THR A 179 5.05 14.60 13.80
N HIS A 180 4.50 13.98 12.73
CA HIS A 180 3.54 14.59 11.81
C HIS A 180 2.15 13.96 11.89
N SER A 181 2.00 12.80 12.54
CA SER A 181 0.73 12.08 12.68
C SER A 181 0.19 12.14 14.12
N ASP A 182 -1.12 11.95 14.28
CA ASP A 182 -1.76 11.88 15.59
C ASP A 182 -1.45 10.56 16.31
N ASP A 183 -1.29 9.47 15.55
CA ASP A 183 -0.96 8.14 16.12
C ASP A 183 -0.16 7.29 15.13
N ILE A 184 0.57 6.32 15.68
CA ILE A 184 1.33 5.30 14.93
C ILE A 184 0.89 3.90 15.39
N ILE A 185 0.47 3.07 14.44
CA ILE A 185 0.17 1.66 14.67
C ILE A 185 1.27 0.81 14.03
N ILE A 186 1.83 -0.12 14.79
CA ILE A 186 2.84 -1.07 14.30
C ILE A 186 2.23 -2.47 14.22
N LEU A 187 2.22 -3.02 13.01
CA LEU A 187 1.69 -4.35 12.73
C LEU A 187 2.76 -5.43 12.95
N ASP A 188 2.37 -6.52 13.58
CA ASP A 188 3.21 -7.66 13.89
C ASP A 188 2.59 -8.99 13.40
N GLU A 189 3.23 -10.11 13.67
CA GLU A 189 2.74 -11.45 13.30
C GLU A 189 1.35 -11.77 13.86
N LYS A 190 1.04 -11.29 15.07
CA LYS A 190 -0.27 -11.49 15.70
C LYS A 190 -1.37 -10.78 14.91
N TYR A 191 -1.08 -9.59 14.41
CA TYR A 191 -1.99 -8.87 13.52
C TYR A 191 -2.16 -9.62 12.20
N PHE A 192 -1.07 -10.00 11.53
CA PHE A 192 -1.11 -10.67 10.23
C PHE A 192 -1.82 -12.02 10.29
N GLY A 193 -1.71 -12.75 11.41
CA GLY A 193 -2.43 -14.00 11.63
C GLY A 193 -3.96 -13.86 11.50
N ARG A 194 -4.54 -12.68 11.82
CA ARG A 194 -5.96 -12.40 11.63
C ARG A 194 -6.34 -12.07 10.20
N CYS A 195 -5.35 -11.67 9.40
CA CYS A 195 -5.53 -11.23 8.01
C CYS A 195 -5.24 -12.31 6.97
N LEU A 196 -5.02 -13.56 7.37
CA LEU A 196 -4.69 -14.64 6.43
C LEU A 196 -5.89 -14.98 5.53
N ARG A 197 -5.59 -15.29 4.27
CA ARG A 197 -6.54 -15.96 3.37
C ARG A 197 -6.80 -17.38 3.88
N PRO A 198 -8.04 -17.84 3.82
CA PRO A 198 -8.30 -19.26 4.04
C PRO A 198 -7.49 -20.09 3.04
N PRO A 199 -7.00 -21.30 3.44
CA PRO A 199 -6.39 -22.21 2.50
C PRO A 199 -7.37 -22.46 1.34
N HIS A 200 -6.85 -22.53 0.10
CA HIS A 200 -7.66 -23.00 -1.03
C HIS A 200 -8.15 -24.40 -0.70
N THR A 201 -9.40 -24.53 -0.31
CA THR A 201 -10.10 -25.80 -0.45
C THR A 201 -10.30 -25.99 -1.96
N SER A 202 -9.46 -26.82 -2.58
CA SER A 202 -9.74 -27.38 -3.88
C SER A 202 -11.02 -28.20 -3.73
N GLN A 203 -12.15 -27.57 -4.00
CA GLN A 203 -13.34 -28.27 -4.38
C GLN A 203 -13.45 -28.11 -5.89
N ASP A 204 -13.15 -29.22 -6.56
CA ASP A 204 -13.49 -29.71 -7.91
C ASP A 204 -13.66 -28.69 -9.04
#